data_71d76058af8b676f24ba1e0cdc188d9d
#
_entry.id   71d76058af8b676f24ba1e0cdc188d9d
#
_cell.length_a   1.000
_cell.length_b   1.000
_cell.length_c   1.000
_cell.angle_alpha   90.00
_cell.angle_beta   90.00
_cell.angle_gamma   90.00
#
_symmetry.space_group_name_H-M   'P 1'
#
loop_
_entity.id
_entity.type
_entity.pdbx_description
1 polymer ?
#
loop_
_entity_poly.entity_id
_entity_poly.type
_entity_poly.pdbx_seq_one_letter_code
_entity_poly.pdbx_strand_id
1 'polypeptide(L)'
;VLVSEIDVIDLVPHGRREIIVGDKFTSPADIGYVIFESNSDAVIGYTKFYVEGQYRVAIPAIPDSEINTGDIYILHIASGGDTYPWHTGVSILNTTSLPKTLTIEFDNSETKTVELLANEHKAFTIRSLFGGAAQPGIESGVIKDASGVIGLELFTNNDLNWMGGILLKDDTATNIYYPHTASEDGWKTGIVAYNPSDIDCTIIITPY
;
A
#
# COMPACT_ATOMS: atom_id res chain seq x y z
N VAL A 1 20.38 -6.47 -1.18
CA VAL A 1 21.25 -6.46 -2.39
C VAL A 1 20.47 -5.67 -3.44
N LEU A 2 20.99 -4.51 -3.86
CA LEU A 2 20.43 -3.77 -4.98
C LEU A 2 20.66 -4.63 -6.23
N VAL A 3 19.58 -5.12 -6.82
CA VAL A 3 19.62 -5.66 -8.18
C VAL A 3 19.59 -4.45 -9.10
N SER A 4 20.74 -4.02 -9.59
CA SER A 4 20.86 -2.85 -10.48
C SER A 4 20.81 -3.28 -11.94
N GLU A 5 19.70 -3.83 -12.39
CA GLU A 5 19.44 -3.91 -13.82
C GLU A 5 18.77 -2.59 -14.25
N ILE A 6 19.39 -1.89 -15.19
CA ILE A 6 18.87 -0.66 -15.77
C ILE A 6 18.34 -0.98 -17.15
N ASP A 7 17.12 -0.59 -17.43
CA ASP A 7 16.55 -0.62 -18.77
C ASP A 7 16.20 0.81 -19.20
N VAL A 8 16.52 1.15 -20.43
CA VAL A 8 16.22 2.46 -21.01
C VAL A 8 15.14 2.29 -22.06
N ILE A 9 14.05 3.01 -21.88
CA ILE A 9 12.92 3.00 -22.80
C ILE A 9 12.59 4.41 -23.27
N ASP A 10 12.34 4.57 -24.54
CA ASP A 10 11.84 5.82 -25.11
C ASP A 10 10.31 5.81 -25.13
N LEU A 11 9.71 6.87 -24.60
CA LEU A 11 8.29 7.15 -24.70
C LEU A 11 8.08 8.32 -25.66
N VAL A 12 7.40 8.05 -26.75
CA VAL A 12 6.96 9.12 -27.69
C VAL A 12 5.84 9.94 -27.01
N PRO A 13 5.56 11.16 -27.48
CA PRO A 13 4.42 11.95 -26.99
C PRO A 13 3.12 11.14 -27.00
N HIS A 14 2.40 11.13 -25.86
CA HIS A 14 1.20 10.31 -25.62
C HIS A 14 1.43 8.80 -25.67
N GLY A 15 2.69 8.36 -25.67
CA GLY A 15 3.05 6.94 -25.67
C GLY A 15 2.77 6.27 -24.32
N ARG A 16 2.36 5.00 -24.38
CA ARG A 16 2.20 4.11 -23.22
C ARG A 16 3.10 2.90 -23.36
N ARG A 17 3.79 2.54 -22.31
CA ARG A 17 4.54 1.28 -22.23
C ARG A 17 4.10 0.47 -21.04
N GLU A 18 3.92 -0.82 -21.22
CA GLU A 18 3.71 -1.79 -20.15
C GLU A 18 4.93 -2.71 -20.09
N ILE A 19 5.43 -2.94 -18.88
CA ILE A 19 6.58 -3.79 -18.62
C ILE A 19 6.12 -4.88 -17.64
N ILE A 20 6.33 -6.12 -18.01
CA ILE A 20 6.13 -7.26 -17.12
C ILE A 20 7.49 -7.56 -16.48
N VAL A 21 7.57 -7.36 -15.16
CA VAL A 21 8.82 -7.50 -14.39
C VAL A 21 9.43 -8.89 -14.58
N GLY A 22 8.59 -9.94 -14.58
CA GLY A 22 9.03 -11.32 -14.78
C GLY A 22 9.65 -11.61 -16.15
N ASP A 23 9.25 -10.86 -17.19
CA ASP A 23 9.77 -11.04 -18.55
C ASP A 23 10.99 -10.17 -18.82
N LYS A 24 11.15 -9.08 -18.03
CA LYS A 24 12.13 -8.05 -18.31
C LYS A 24 13.44 -8.23 -17.59
N PHE A 25 13.41 -8.70 -16.37
CA PHE A 25 14.58 -8.78 -15.49
C PHE A 25 15.01 -10.22 -15.21
N THR A 26 16.31 -10.42 -15.01
CA THR A 26 16.93 -11.75 -14.89
C THR A 26 16.53 -12.48 -13.61
N SER A 27 16.34 -11.74 -12.50
CA SER A 27 15.97 -12.29 -11.18
C SER A 27 14.73 -11.58 -10.63
N PRO A 28 13.55 -11.73 -11.25
CA PRO A 28 12.36 -10.96 -10.88
C PRO A 28 11.89 -11.21 -9.45
N ALA A 29 12.19 -12.38 -8.88
CA ALA A 29 11.84 -12.72 -7.50
C ALA A 29 12.63 -11.91 -6.45
N ASP A 30 13.78 -11.35 -6.82
CA ASP A 30 14.64 -10.56 -5.94
C ASP A 30 14.31 -9.05 -6.01
N ILE A 31 13.40 -8.66 -6.93
CA ILE A 31 13.02 -7.26 -7.13
C ILE A 31 11.89 -6.90 -6.17
N GLY A 32 12.18 -6.06 -5.20
CA GLY A 32 11.19 -5.56 -4.25
C GLY A 32 10.44 -4.32 -4.76
N TYR A 33 11.10 -3.48 -5.58
CA TYR A 33 10.53 -2.26 -6.14
C TYR A 33 11.25 -1.85 -7.42
N VAL A 34 10.64 -0.92 -8.16
CA VAL A 34 11.19 -0.37 -9.41
C VAL A 34 11.06 1.16 -9.35
N ILE A 35 12.10 1.85 -9.79
CA ILE A 35 12.07 3.31 -9.97
C ILE A 35 12.06 3.61 -11.46
N PHE A 36 11.17 4.50 -11.90
CA PHE A 36 11.22 5.11 -13.23
C PHE A 36 11.80 6.52 -13.08
N GLU A 37 12.97 6.72 -13.65
CA GLU A 37 13.60 8.01 -13.74
C GLU A 37 13.35 8.57 -15.14
N SER A 38 12.87 9.80 -15.23
CA SER A 38 12.56 10.46 -16.50
C SER A 38 13.34 11.78 -16.60
N ASN A 39 13.70 12.15 -17.81
CA ASN A 39 14.23 13.48 -18.11
C ASN A 39 13.13 14.56 -18.23
N SER A 40 11.88 14.21 -17.91
CA SER A 40 10.70 15.07 -17.92
C SER A 40 9.81 14.74 -16.73
N ASP A 41 9.15 15.74 -16.16
CA ASP A 41 8.15 15.63 -15.09
C ASP A 41 6.75 15.20 -15.58
N ALA A 42 6.63 14.81 -16.85
CA ALA A 42 5.38 14.47 -17.48
C ALA A 42 5.01 12.97 -17.44
N VAL A 43 5.75 12.14 -16.71
CA VAL A 43 5.50 10.70 -16.64
C VAL A 43 4.62 10.36 -15.45
N ILE A 44 3.58 9.57 -15.69
CA ILE A 44 2.72 8.97 -14.66
C ILE A 44 2.71 7.46 -14.81
N GLY A 45 2.45 6.74 -13.74
CA GLY A 45 2.48 5.28 -13.78
C GLY A 45 1.56 4.62 -12.75
N TYR A 46 1.44 3.32 -12.89
CA TYR A 46 0.80 2.46 -11.90
C TYR A 46 1.43 1.07 -11.92
N THR A 47 1.37 0.39 -10.80
CA THR A 47 1.71 -1.03 -10.70
C THR A 47 0.43 -1.86 -10.77
N LYS A 48 0.46 -2.94 -11.52
CA LYS A 48 -0.64 -3.90 -11.59
C LYS A 48 -0.17 -5.25 -11.05
N PHE A 49 -0.80 -5.71 -9.99
CA PHE A 49 -0.61 -7.06 -9.47
C PHE A 49 -1.75 -7.95 -9.98
N TYR A 50 -1.42 -9.13 -10.50
CA TYR A 50 -2.44 -10.04 -10.98
C TYR A 50 -1.94 -11.48 -11.02
N VAL A 51 -2.88 -12.40 -10.88
CA VAL A 51 -2.73 -13.79 -11.29
C VAL A 51 -3.73 -14.01 -12.42
N GLU A 52 -3.24 -14.57 -13.53
CA GLU A 52 -4.05 -14.73 -14.73
C GLU A 52 -5.32 -15.56 -14.44
N GLY A 53 -6.46 -15.00 -14.85
CA GLY A 53 -7.77 -15.62 -14.63
C GLY A 53 -8.35 -15.51 -13.21
N GLN A 54 -7.62 -14.93 -12.25
CA GLN A 54 -8.06 -14.85 -10.84
C GLN A 54 -8.39 -13.41 -10.42
N TYR A 55 -7.39 -12.61 -10.12
CA TYR A 55 -7.58 -11.26 -9.59
C TYR A 55 -6.64 -10.26 -10.24
N ARG A 56 -7.02 -8.98 -10.12
CA ARG A 56 -6.20 -7.85 -10.58
C ARG A 56 -6.43 -6.66 -9.65
N VAL A 57 -5.35 -6.00 -9.28
CA VAL A 57 -5.39 -4.73 -8.58
C VAL A 57 -4.37 -3.78 -9.19
N ALA A 58 -4.73 -2.52 -9.35
CA ALA A 58 -3.83 -1.49 -9.85
C ALA A 58 -3.65 -0.43 -8.76
N ILE A 59 -2.40 -0.11 -8.46
CA ILE A 59 -2.02 0.89 -7.47
C ILE A 59 -1.22 1.97 -8.19
N PRO A 60 -1.55 3.26 -8.04
CA PRO A 60 -0.75 4.34 -8.60
C PRO A 60 0.72 4.27 -8.18
N ALA A 61 1.62 4.66 -9.06
CA ALA A 61 2.99 4.94 -8.68
C ALA A 61 3.05 6.21 -7.83
N ILE A 62 4.02 6.29 -6.95
CA ILE A 62 4.18 7.42 -6.02
C ILE A 62 5.29 8.32 -6.57
N PRO A 63 4.98 9.56 -6.96
CA PRO A 63 6.01 10.52 -7.35
C PRO A 63 6.81 11.00 -6.12
N ASP A 64 8.03 11.47 -6.33
CA ASP A 64 8.91 11.96 -5.27
C ASP A 64 8.25 13.05 -4.41
N SER A 65 7.41 13.88 -5.02
CA SER A 65 6.67 14.95 -4.34
C SER A 65 5.59 14.44 -3.37
N GLU A 66 5.25 13.16 -3.43
CA GLU A 66 4.25 12.51 -2.58
C GLU A 66 4.85 11.48 -1.61
N ILE A 67 6.17 11.49 -1.44
CA ILE A 67 6.82 10.70 -0.38
C ILE A 67 6.34 11.22 0.98
N ASN A 68 5.89 10.32 1.83
CA ASN A 68 5.35 10.67 3.14
C ASN A 68 6.38 11.39 4.00
N THR A 69 5.93 12.38 4.77
CA THR A 69 6.77 13.24 5.63
C THR A 69 6.51 13.02 7.12
N GLY A 70 5.47 12.26 7.46
CA GLY A 70 5.03 11.99 8.82
C GLY A 70 4.65 10.53 9.05
N ASP A 71 3.78 10.31 10.00
CA ASP A 71 3.18 9.00 10.29
C ASP A 71 2.27 8.59 9.13
N ILE A 72 2.25 7.31 8.78
CA ILE A 72 1.39 6.78 7.71
C ILE A 72 0.35 5.83 8.27
N TYR A 73 -0.81 5.78 7.62
CA TYR A 73 -1.98 5.11 8.17
C TYR A 73 -2.30 3.83 7.39
N ILE A 74 -2.53 2.74 8.14
CA ILE A 74 -3.09 1.48 7.65
C ILE A 74 -4.59 1.53 7.94
N LEU A 75 -5.39 1.82 6.91
CA LEU A 75 -6.80 2.18 7.08
C LEU A 75 -7.74 0.97 7.15
N HIS A 76 -7.28 -0.20 6.68
CA HIS A 76 -8.12 -1.39 6.66
C HIS A 76 -7.31 -2.66 6.96
N ILE A 77 -7.47 -3.18 8.16
CA ILE A 77 -6.84 -4.43 8.56
C ILE A 77 -7.89 -5.54 8.62
N ALA A 78 -7.73 -6.52 7.73
CA ALA A 78 -8.47 -7.76 7.77
C ALA A 78 -7.53 -8.89 8.23
N SER A 79 -7.73 -9.42 9.42
CA SER A 79 -6.88 -10.48 9.98
C SER A 79 -7.69 -11.49 10.79
N GLY A 80 -8.86 -11.88 10.27
CA GLY A 80 -9.89 -12.64 10.98
C GLY A 80 -9.65 -14.15 11.12
N GLY A 81 -8.54 -14.70 10.64
CA GLY A 81 -8.23 -16.13 10.74
C GLY A 81 -9.11 -17.01 9.86
N ASP A 82 -9.36 -18.24 10.33
CA ASP A 82 -10.08 -19.25 9.54
C ASP A 82 -11.58 -18.92 9.37
N THR A 83 -12.15 -18.16 10.30
CA THR A 83 -13.56 -17.76 10.26
C THR A 83 -13.82 -16.63 9.26
N TYR A 84 -12.83 -15.75 9.07
CA TYR A 84 -12.85 -14.69 8.08
C TYR A 84 -11.61 -14.85 7.20
N PRO A 85 -11.76 -15.39 6.00
CA PRO A 85 -10.63 -15.78 5.16
C PRO A 85 -9.88 -14.59 4.54
N TRP A 86 -9.94 -13.42 5.14
CA TRP A 86 -9.26 -12.22 4.68
C TRP A 86 -8.01 -11.92 5.50
N HIS A 87 -7.00 -11.38 4.85
CA HIS A 87 -5.80 -10.87 5.50
C HIS A 87 -5.23 -9.66 4.77
N THR A 88 -4.59 -8.80 5.54
CA THR A 88 -3.90 -7.62 5.04
C THR A 88 -2.40 -7.86 5.01
N GLY A 89 -1.81 -7.62 3.86
CA GLY A 89 -0.38 -7.48 3.64
C GLY A 89 0.00 -6.02 3.56
N VAL A 90 1.18 -5.69 4.05
CA VAL A 90 1.78 -4.36 4.00
C VAL A 90 3.11 -4.46 3.29
N SER A 91 3.33 -3.56 2.35
CA SER A 91 4.59 -3.41 1.62
C SER A 91 5.10 -2.01 1.84
N ILE A 92 6.31 -1.86 2.36
CA ILE A 92 6.93 -0.57 2.66
C ILE A 92 8.34 -0.48 2.09
N LEU A 93 8.71 0.71 1.68
CA LEU A 93 10.03 1.06 1.16
C LEU A 93 10.58 2.27 1.91
N ASN A 94 11.75 2.13 2.49
CA ASN A 94 12.54 3.26 2.98
C ASN A 94 13.25 3.92 1.80
N THR A 95 12.83 5.09 1.38
CA THR A 95 13.44 5.82 0.25
C THR A 95 14.70 6.60 0.66
N THR A 96 15.05 6.58 1.94
CA THR A 96 16.17 7.37 2.46
C THR A 96 17.48 6.58 2.49
N SER A 97 18.60 7.28 2.56
CA SER A 97 19.94 6.71 2.69
C SER A 97 20.31 6.27 4.11
N LEU A 98 19.40 6.38 5.07
CA LEU A 98 19.61 5.99 6.46
C LEU A 98 18.67 4.85 6.86
N PRO A 99 19.09 3.93 7.72
CA PRO A 99 18.20 2.91 8.27
C PRO A 99 17.12 3.55 9.14
N LYS A 100 15.99 2.85 9.25
CA LYS A 100 14.84 3.27 10.07
C LYS A 100 14.35 2.12 10.95
N THR A 101 13.90 2.49 12.13
CA THR A 101 13.14 1.62 13.02
C THR A 101 11.74 2.22 13.13
N LEU A 102 10.76 1.55 12.56
CA LEU A 102 9.37 1.99 12.52
C LEU A 102 8.59 1.28 13.62
N THR A 103 7.70 2.00 14.29
CA THR A 103 6.74 1.42 15.24
C THR A 103 5.36 1.41 14.60
N ILE A 104 4.72 0.25 14.55
CA ILE A 104 3.33 0.13 14.14
C ILE A 104 2.49 0.08 15.41
N GLU A 105 1.63 1.06 15.59
CA GLU A 105 0.65 1.13 16.68
C GLU A 105 -0.71 0.73 16.12
N PHE A 106 -1.33 -0.27 16.72
CA PHE A 106 -2.65 -0.75 16.31
C PHE A 106 -3.76 -0.15 17.18
N ASP A 107 -4.98 -0.14 16.69
CA ASP A 107 -6.17 0.39 17.37
C ASP A 107 -6.51 -0.31 18.68
N ASN A 108 -6.04 -1.54 18.89
CA ASN A 108 -6.12 -2.25 20.16
C ASN A 108 -4.99 -1.90 21.16
N SER A 109 -4.16 -0.90 20.84
CA SER A 109 -2.99 -0.45 21.61
C SER A 109 -1.81 -1.41 21.61
N GLU A 110 -1.82 -2.48 20.83
CA GLU A 110 -0.64 -3.30 20.63
C GLU A 110 0.35 -2.58 19.67
N THR A 111 1.64 -2.84 19.87
CA THR A 111 2.69 -2.27 19.05
C THR A 111 3.60 -3.34 18.47
N LYS A 112 4.12 -3.11 17.27
CA LYS A 112 5.14 -3.93 16.62
C LYS A 112 6.21 -3.03 16.01
N THR A 113 7.42 -3.57 15.90
CA THR A 113 8.56 -2.84 15.33
C THR A 113 8.98 -3.49 14.02
N VAL A 114 9.28 -2.66 13.03
CA VAL A 114 9.84 -3.07 11.75
C VAL A 114 11.09 -2.25 11.47
N GLU A 115 12.21 -2.93 11.25
CA GLU A 115 13.46 -2.30 10.87
C GLU A 115 13.60 -2.31 9.36
N LEU A 116 14.05 -1.20 8.79
CA LEU A 116 14.38 -1.04 7.37
C LEU A 116 15.80 -0.49 7.24
N LEU A 117 16.62 -1.16 6.47
CA LEU A 117 17.90 -0.57 6.04
C LEU A 117 17.65 0.58 5.06
N ALA A 118 18.71 1.32 4.73
CA ALA A 118 18.66 2.33 3.68
C ALA A 118 18.22 1.70 2.35
N ASN A 119 17.24 2.31 1.69
CA ASN A 119 16.68 1.84 0.43
C ASN A 119 16.13 0.40 0.48
N GLU A 120 15.77 -0.09 1.66
CA GLU A 120 15.21 -1.43 1.82
C GLU A 120 13.71 -1.44 1.63
N HIS A 121 13.25 -2.43 0.87
CA HIS A 121 11.86 -2.83 0.75
C HIS A 121 11.57 -4.01 1.66
N LYS A 122 10.45 -3.97 2.37
CA LYS A 122 9.90 -5.12 3.11
C LYS A 122 8.42 -5.29 2.84
N ALA A 123 8.03 -6.54 2.71
CA ALA A 123 6.63 -6.94 2.65
C ALA A 123 6.33 -7.96 3.76
N PHE A 124 5.22 -7.79 4.44
CA PHE A 124 4.78 -8.66 5.52
C PHE A 124 3.25 -8.67 5.61
N THR A 125 2.70 -9.71 6.20
CA THR A 125 1.28 -9.71 6.57
C THR A 125 1.13 -9.23 8.01
N ILE A 126 -0.01 -8.63 8.35
CA ILE A 126 -0.29 -8.27 9.76
C ILE A 126 -0.14 -9.50 10.66
N ARG A 127 -0.66 -10.67 10.25
CA ARG A 127 -0.50 -11.92 11.00
C ARG A 127 0.95 -12.30 11.28
N SER A 128 1.86 -12.03 10.34
CA SER A 128 3.28 -12.38 10.53
C SER A 128 3.95 -11.58 11.64
N LEU A 129 3.48 -10.38 11.92
CA LEU A 129 3.94 -9.57 13.07
C LEU A 129 3.53 -10.17 14.42
N PHE A 130 2.53 -11.04 14.41
CA PHE A 130 2.00 -11.73 15.59
C PHE A 130 2.31 -13.24 15.56
N GLY A 131 3.43 -13.62 14.93
CA GLY A 131 3.84 -15.03 14.87
C GLY A 131 2.91 -15.93 14.06
N GLY A 132 2.13 -15.37 13.14
CA GLY A 132 1.16 -16.07 12.31
C GLY A 132 -0.24 -16.14 12.90
N ALA A 133 -0.45 -15.65 14.12
CA ALA A 133 -1.77 -15.65 14.77
C ALA A 133 -2.71 -14.63 14.13
N ALA A 134 -3.97 -15.01 13.97
CA ALA A 134 -5.03 -14.10 13.53
C ALA A 134 -5.29 -13.01 14.58
N GLN A 135 -5.65 -11.83 14.10
CA GLN A 135 -5.90 -10.65 14.93
C GLN A 135 -7.29 -10.06 14.60
N PRO A 136 -8.39 -10.74 14.96
CA PRO A 136 -9.74 -10.32 14.57
C PRO A 136 -10.20 -9.02 15.22
N GLY A 137 -9.50 -8.53 16.24
CA GLY A 137 -9.82 -7.29 16.94
C GLY A 137 -8.98 -6.09 16.49
N ILE A 138 -8.17 -6.22 15.43
CA ILE A 138 -7.39 -5.13 14.86
C ILE A 138 -8.02 -4.74 13.53
N GLU A 139 -8.43 -3.48 13.38
CA GLU A 139 -9.07 -2.94 12.18
C GLU A 139 -8.23 -1.87 11.48
N SER A 140 -7.32 -1.21 12.22
CA SER A 140 -6.45 -0.15 11.70
C SER A 140 -5.12 -0.07 12.43
N GLY A 141 -4.20 0.73 11.90
CA GLY A 141 -2.93 0.99 12.55
C GLY A 141 -2.23 2.24 12.00
N VAL A 142 -1.24 2.69 12.74
CA VAL A 142 -0.38 3.82 12.38
C VAL A 142 1.06 3.37 12.38
N ILE A 143 1.79 3.65 11.34
CA ILE A 143 3.24 3.47 11.29
C ILE A 143 3.88 4.80 11.66
N LYS A 144 4.48 4.85 12.83
CA LYS A 144 5.08 6.05 13.41
C LYS A 144 6.46 6.32 12.81
N ASP A 145 6.84 7.60 12.78
CA ASP A 145 8.16 8.06 12.32
C ASP A 145 8.48 7.64 10.87
N ALA A 146 7.44 7.57 10.03
CA ALA A 146 7.53 7.06 8.67
C ALA A 146 7.95 8.11 7.61
N SER A 147 8.47 9.26 8.01
CA SER A 147 9.02 10.24 7.07
C SER A 147 10.03 9.59 6.12
N GLY A 148 9.87 9.79 4.80
CA GLY A 148 10.69 9.14 3.78
C GLY A 148 10.37 7.65 3.57
N VAL A 149 9.26 7.16 4.08
CA VAL A 149 8.76 5.81 3.80
C VAL A 149 7.54 5.92 2.91
N ILE A 150 7.49 5.10 1.89
CA ILE A 150 6.31 4.90 1.04
C ILE A 150 5.83 3.47 1.17
N GLY A 151 4.57 3.23 0.85
CA GLY A 151 4.05 1.87 0.92
C GLY A 151 2.62 1.75 0.44
N LEU A 152 2.17 0.51 0.49
CA LEU A 152 0.80 0.14 0.16
C LEU A 152 0.32 -0.97 1.09
N GLU A 153 -0.98 -1.06 1.28
CA GLU A 153 -1.62 -2.24 1.85
C GLU A 153 -2.38 -2.99 0.75
N LEU A 154 -2.37 -4.31 0.86
CA LEU A 154 -3.14 -5.23 0.02
C LEU A 154 -3.98 -6.10 0.94
N PHE A 155 -5.24 -6.20 0.66
CA PHE A 155 -6.14 -7.13 1.35
C PHE A 155 -6.66 -8.16 0.36
N THR A 156 -6.58 -9.41 0.77
CA THR A 156 -6.94 -10.56 -0.06
C THR A 156 -7.61 -11.64 0.79
N ASN A 157 -8.38 -12.50 0.15
CA ASN A 157 -8.90 -13.70 0.79
C ASN A 157 -7.89 -14.86 0.70
N ASN A 158 -8.09 -15.89 1.56
CA ASN A 158 -7.21 -17.06 1.60
C ASN A 158 -7.14 -17.82 0.26
N ASP A 159 -8.22 -17.81 -0.51
CA ASP A 159 -8.29 -18.49 -1.82
C ASP A 159 -7.64 -17.67 -2.93
N LEU A 160 -7.16 -16.46 -2.63
CA LEU A 160 -6.57 -15.51 -3.59
C LEU A 160 -7.47 -15.18 -4.79
N ASN A 161 -8.79 -15.28 -4.63
CA ASN A 161 -9.76 -14.97 -5.69
C ASN A 161 -10.10 -13.48 -5.73
N TRP A 162 -9.82 -12.77 -4.63
CA TRP A 162 -10.13 -11.36 -4.46
C TRP A 162 -8.92 -10.62 -3.90
N MET A 163 -8.63 -9.46 -4.46
CA MET A 163 -7.59 -8.58 -3.97
C MET A 163 -8.03 -7.13 -4.15
N GLY A 164 -7.79 -6.34 -3.13
CA GLY A 164 -7.86 -4.88 -3.16
C GLY A 164 -6.59 -4.29 -2.59
N GLY A 165 -6.36 -3.00 -2.82
CA GLY A 165 -5.19 -2.35 -2.24
C GLY A 165 -5.29 -0.84 -2.33
N ILE A 166 -4.63 -0.19 -1.40
CA ILE A 166 -4.53 1.28 -1.32
C ILE A 166 -3.11 1.69 -0.94
N LEU A 167 -2.75 2.91 -1.29
CA LEU A 167 -1.49 3.51 -0.84
C LEU A 167 -1.56 3.86 0.64
N LEU A 168 -0.46 3.64 1.35
CA LEU A 168 -0.26 4.16 2.70
C LEU A 168 0.15 5.64 2.60
N LYS A 169 -0.62 6.52 3.22
CA LYS A 169 -0.45 7.96 3.14
C LYS A 169 -0.45 8.60 4.53
N ASP A 170 0.19 9.76 4.64
CA ASP A 170 0.18 10.66 5.80
C ASP A 170 -0.80 11.83 5.63
N ASP A 171 -1.50 11.89 4.49
CA ASP A 171 -2.41 12.97 4.16
C ASP A 171 -3.68 12.94 5.01
N THR A 172 -4.05 14.08 5.56
CA THR A 172 -5.34 14.32 6.21
C THR A 172 -6.07 15.47 5.55
N ALA A 173 -7.40 15.46 5.57
CA ALA A 173 -8.21 16.49 4.94
C ALA A 173 -9.51 16.73 5.68
N THR A 174 -10.04 17.97 5.57
CA THR A 174 -11.39 18.31 6.06
C THR A 174 -12.51 17.90 5.12
N ASN A 175 -12.20 17.68 3.84
CA ASN A 175 -13.14 17.18 2.84
C ASN A 175 -12.50 16.02 2.09
N ILE A 176 -13.16 14.88 2.09
CA ILE A 176 -12.74 13.67 1.40
C ILE A 176 -13.82 13.32 0.37
N TYR A 177 -13.41 13.08 -0.87
CA TYR A 177 -14.30 12.76 -1.97
C TYR A 177 -14.14 11.29 -2.35
N TYR A 178 -15.27 10.58 -2.40
CA TYR A 178 -15.36 9.23 -2.93
C TYR A 178 -16.02 9.31 -4.31
N PRO A 179 -15.23 9.28 -5.39
CA PRO A 179 -15.71 9.69 -6.72
C PRO A 179 -16.69 8.71 -7.36
N HIS A 180 -16.86 7.53 -6.77
CA HIS A 180 -17.77 6.52 -7.29
C HIS A 180 -18.34 5.67 -6.17
N THR A 181 -19.62 5.38 -6.24
CA THR A 181 -20.29 4.38 -5.40
C THR A 181 -21.17 3.49 -6.29
N ALA A 182 -21.22 2.21 -5.97
CA ALA A 182 -22.06 1.22 -6.63
C ALA A 182 -22.79 0.39 -5.58
N SER A 183 -24.14 0.37 -5.65
CA SER A 183 -24.99 -0.35 -4.70
C SER A 183 -26.14 -1.10 -5.37
N GLU A 184 -26.03 -1.35 -6.68
CA GLU A 184 -27.01 -2.05 -7.50
C GLU A 184 -26.42 -3.37 -8.01
N ASP A 185 -27.25 -4.28 -8.44
CA ASP A 185 -26.87 -5.55 -9.08
C ASP A 185 -25.87 -6.40 -8.26
N GLY A 186 -25.99 -6.35 -6.93
CA GLY A 186 -25.12 -7.10 -6.02
C GLY A 186 -23.82 -6.39 -5.64
N TRP A 187 -23.54 -5.22 -6.23
CA TRP A 187 -22.42 -4.38 -5.80
C TRP A 187 -22.67 -3.77 -4.42
N LYS A 188 -21.60 -3.63 -3.67
CA LYS A 188 -21.60 -2.92 -2.37
C LYS A 188 -20.39 -2.00 -2.33
N THR A 189 -20.61 -0.75 -1.94
CA THR A 189 -19.52 0.19 -1.67
C THR A 189 -19.36 0.35 -0.17
N GLY A 190 -18.17 0.00 0.34
CA GLY A 190 -17.70 0.39 1.66
C GLY A 190 -16.86 1.66 1.55
N ILE A 191 -17.09 2.61 2.44
CA ILE A 191 -16.23 3.80 2.59
C ILE A 191 -15.62 3.77 3.97
N VAL A 192 -14.34 4.14 4.07
CA VAL A 192 -13.59 4.17 5.33
C VAL A 192 -13.12 5.59 5.57
N ALA A 193 -13.30 6.08 6.80
CA ALA A 193 -12.70 7.31 7.29
C ALA A 193 -11.99 7.00 8.61
N TYR A 194 -10.81 7.56 8.78
CA TYR A 194 -10.00 7.38 9.97
C TYR A 194 -9.67 8.75 10.57
N ASN A 195 -9.79 8.88 11.89
CA ASN A 195 -9.40 10.07 12.62
C ASN A 195 -8.06 9.83 13.33
N PRO A 196 -6.94 10.34 12.82
CA PRO A 196 -5.62 10.15 13.44
C PRO A 196 -5.35 11.06 14.65
N SER A 197 -6.28 11.96 14.98
CA SER A 197 -6.09 12.91 16.07
C SER A 197 -6.60 12.35 17.42
N ASP A 198 -6.11 12.92 18.51
CA ASP A 198 -6.56 12.63 19.88
C ASP A 198 -7.89 13.34 20.25
N ILE A 199 -8.51 14.00 19.31
CA ILE A 199 -9.74 14.77 19.50
C ILE A 199 -10.86 14.15 18.67
N ASP A 200 -12.03 14.02 19.27
CA ASP A 200 -13.24 13.57 18.56
C ASP A 200 -13.54 14.47 17.35
N CYS A 201 -13.88 13.88 16.23
CA CYS A 201 -14.35 14.60 15.06
C CYS A 201 -15.75 14.15 14.66
N THR A 202 -16.52 15.09 14.08
CA THR A 202 -17.84 14.80 13.50
C THR A 202 -17.71 14.72 11.98
N ILE A 203 -18.16 13.62 11.40
CA ILE A 203 -18.19 13.43 9.96
C ILE A 203 -19.61 13.67 9.46
N ILE A 204 -19.75 14.51 8.44
CA ILE A 204 -21.01 14.73 7.71
C ILE A 204 -20.86 14.04 6.35
N ILE A 205 -21.74 13.08 6.08
CA ILE A 205 -21.77 12.35 4.80
C ILE A 205 -22.89 12.94 3.95
N THR A 206 -22.54 13.48 2.78
CA THR A 206 -23.49 14.07 1.84
C THR A 206 -23.47 13.29 0.52
N PRO A 207 -24.50 12.51 0.21
CA PRO A 207 -24.62 11.83 -1.08
C PRO A 207 -25.06 12.82 -2.17
N TYR A 208 -24.56 12.61 -3.38
CA TYR A 208 -24.94 13.37 -4.58
C TYR A 208 -25.39 12.45 -5.71
#